data_23ae7527f33b4d4f60f05955652b0f76
#
_entry.id   23ae7527f33b4d4f60f05955652b0f76
#
_cell.length_a   1.000
_cell.length_b   1.000
_cell.length_c   1.000
_cell.angle_alpha   90.00
_cell.angle_beta   90.00
_cell.angle_gamma   90.00
#
_symmetry.space_group_name_H-M   'P 1'
#
loop_
_entity.id
_entity.type
_entity.pdbx_description
1 polymer ?
#
loop_
_entity_poly.entity_id
_entity_poly.type
_entity_poly.pdbx_seq_one_letter_code
_entity_poly.pdbx_strand_id
1 'polypeptide(L)'
;MVDIKAAPLIVGDTIFFVSFQGNVAALDLYTGRARWAKELSSYESMTEGFGSIYLTSEESYVSSIDQRTGESNWRQEGFEFRQLSAPAAFSNYVVVGDGEGYIHLLSQVDGRQVGRFKVDSSRIKAQPLVDGELVLVLSADGELVALKEKVSK
;
A
#
# COMPACT_ATOMS: atom_id res chain seq x y z
N MET A 1 16.70 -15.69 -13.04
CA MET A 1 16.75 -14.28 -12.60
C MET A 1 15.36 -13.88 -12.14
N VAL A 2 15.26 -13.35 -10.94
CA VAL A 2 13.97 -12.90 -10.41
C VAL A 2 13.86 -11.41 -10.70
N ASP A 3 12.91 -11.02 -11.53
CA ASP A 3 12.65 -9.61 -11.80
C ASP A 3 11.88 -8.99 -10.63
N ILE A 4 12.36 -7.84 -10.17
CA ILE A 4 11.69 -7.08 -9.12
C ILE A 4 10.65 -6.17 -9.76
N LYS A 5 9.40 -6.37 -9.40
CA LYS A 5 8.27 -5.63 -9.99
C LYS A 5 8.11 -4.22 -9.44
N ALA A 6 8.53 -3.99 -8.21
CA ALA A 6 8.35 -2.71 -7.52
C ALA A 6 9.64 -2.30 -6.82
N ALA A 7 9.76 -1.01 -6.51
CA ALA A 7 10.88 -0.50 -5.73
C ALA A 7 10.96 -1.21 -4.37
N PRO A 8 12.15 -1.65 -3.94
CA PRO A 8 12.32 -2.23 -2.61
C PRO A 8 12.00 -1.22 -1.52
N LEU A 9 11.52 -1.71 -0.39
CA LEU A 9 11.24 -0.91 0.79
C LEU A 9 12.22 -1.28 1.89
N ILE A 10 12.94 -0.30 2.43
CA ILE A 10 13.89 -0.51 3.52
C ILE A 10 13.28 0.02 4.80
N VAL A 11 13.17 -0.84 5.81
CA VAL A 11 12.71 -0.48 7.16
C VAL A 11 13.73 -0.99 8.16
N GLY A 12 14.46 -0.07 8.79
CA GLY A 12 15.53 -0.45 9.71
C GLY A 12 16.61 -1.27 9.03
N ASP A 13 16.81 -2.50 9.48
CA ASP A 13 17.79 -3.45 8.97
C ASP A 13 17.20 -4.51 8.04
N THR A 14 15.96 -4.32 7.59
CA THR A 14 15.24 -5.24 6.72
C THR A 14 14.93 -4.59 5.39
N ILE A 15 15.15 -5.31 4.30
CA ILE A 15 14.71 -4.92 2.97
C ILE A 15 13.57 -5.84 2.53
N PHE A 16 12.46 -5.22 2.10
CA PHE A 16 11.29 -5.92 1.57
C PHE A 16 11.22 -5.72 0.07
N PHE A 17 10.88 -6.77 -0.67
CA PHE A 17 10.68 -6.66 -2.11
C PHE A 17 9.61 -7.63 -2.61
N VAL A 18 9.02 -7.28 -3.75
CA VAL A 18 8.05 -8.10 -4.46
C VAL A 18 8.67 -8.56 -5.77
N SER A 19 8.70 -9.85 -5.99
CA SER A 19 9.18 -10.42 -7.26
C SER A 19 8.07 -10.47 -8.30
N PHE A 20 8.46 -10.56 -9.56
CA PHE A 20 7.53 -10.69 -10.68
C PHE A 20 6.61 -11.92 -10.57
N GLN A 21 7.07 -12.96 -9.89
CA GLN A 21 6.28 -14.17 -9.66
C GLN A 21 5.33 -14.07 -8.46
N GLY A 22 5.22 -12.89 -7.85
CA GLY A 22 4.29 -12.64 -6.77
C GLY A 22 4.79 -13.01 -5.38
N ASN A 23 6.08 -13.33 -5.22
CA ASN A 23 6.65 -13.58 -3.90
C ASN A 23 7.02 -12.27 -3.22
N VAL A 24 6.61 -12.12 -1.97
CA VAL A 24 7.08 -11.06 -1.08
C VAL A 24 8.11 -11.65 -0.14
N ALA A 25 9.24 -10.99 -0.02
CA ALA A 25 10.33 -11.46 0.85
C ALA A 25 10.89 -10.33 1.69
N ALA A 26 11.35 -10.70 2.88
CA ALA A 26 12.11 -9.84 3.78
C ALA A 26 13.52 -10.40 3.91
N LEU A 27 14.51 -9.57 3.60
CA LEU A 27 15.92 -9.93 3.74
C LEU A 27 16.58 -9.06 4.80
N ASP A 28 17.55 -9.65 5.49
CA ASP A 28 18.48 -8.88 6.30
C ASP A 28 19.33 -7.98 5.40
N LEU A 29 19.36 -6.70 5.68
CA LEU A 29 20.04 -5.68 4.85
C LEU A 29 21.56 -5.91 4.78
N TYR A 30 22.16 -6.45 5.84
CA TYR A 30 23.61 -6.58 5.96
C TYR A 30 24.13 -7.95 5.48
N THR A 31 23.36 -9.02 5.70
CA THR A 31 23.78 -10.38 5.36
C THR A 31 23.14 -10.89 4.07
N GLY A 32 22.06 -10.27 3.59
CA GLY A 32 21.31 -10.73 2.45
C GLY A 32 20.50 -12.02 2.70
N ARG A 33 20.46 -12.50 3.93
CA ARG A 33 19.72 -13.72 4.27
C ARG A 33 18.21 -13.43 4.36
N ALA A 34 17.42 -14.34 3.80
CA ALA A 34 15.97 -14.26 3.90
C ALA A 34 15.53 -14.48 5.36
N ARG A 35 14.74 -13.56 5.88
CA ARG A 35 14.07 -13.71 7.18
C ARG A 35 12.78 -14.46 7.01
N TRP A 36 12.03 -14.15 5.95
CA TRP A 36 10.86 -14.88 5.51
C TRP A 36 10.60 -14.59 4.04
N ALA A 37 9.86 -15.49 3.40
CA ALA A 37 9.35 -15.31 2.05
C ALA A 37 7.94 -15.88 2.01
N LYS A 38 7.04 -15.20 1.27
CA LYS A 38 5.65 -15.59 1.15
C LYS A 38 5.20 -15.48 -0.29
N GLU A 39 4.56 -16.52 -0.78
CA GLU A 39 3.91 -16.50 -2.08
C GLU A 39 2.58 -15.73 -1.97
N LEU A 40 2.46 -14.65 -2.73
CA LEU A 40 1.26 -13.83 -2.80
C LEU A 40 0.97 -13.56 -4.27
N SER A 41 -0.30 -13.45 -4.63
CA SER A 41 -0.67 -13.07 -5.99
C SER A 41 -0.21 -11.64 -6.28
N SER A 42 0.35 -11.46 -7.44
CA SER A 42 0.84 -10.23 -8.05
C SER A 42 0.51 -8.92 -7.33
N TYR A 43 1.49 -8.35 -6.66
CA TYR A 43 1.36 -7.05 -5.98
C TYR A 43 2.10 -5.97 -6.73
N GLU A 44 1.58 -4.75 -6.68
CA GLU A 44 2.24 -3.61 -7.29
C GLU A 44 3.30 -3.04 -6.35
N SER A 45 2.99 -2.01 -5.61
CA SER A 45 3.93 -1.37 -4.71
C SER A 45 3.51 -1.56 -3.26
N MET A 46 4.40 -1.25 -2.34
CA MET A 46 4.15 -1.47 -0.92
C MET A 46 4.50 -0.23 -0.10
N THR A 47 3.91 -0.14 1.08
CA THR A 47 4.25 0.85 2.09
C THR A 47 4.31 0.19 3.45
N GLU A 48 4.82 0.89 4.45
CA GLU A 48 4.96 0.36 5.80
C GLU A 48 4.31 1.26 6.85
N GLY A 49 3.91 0.69 7.95
CA GLY A 49 3.39 1.39 9.11
C GLY A 49 3.08 0.45 10.26
N PHE A 50 3.36 0.87 11.48
CA PHE A 50 3.05 0.13 12.72
C PHE A 50 3.49 -1.35 12.70
N GLY A 51 4.68 -1.63 12.18
CA GLY A 51 5.21 -2.98 12.12
C GLY A 51 4.59 -3.87 11.05
N SER A 52 3.83 -3.30 10.13
CA SER A 52 3.19 -3.99 9.02
C SER A 52 3.70 -3.48 7.66
N ILE A 53 3.55 -4.32 6.65
CA ILE A 53 3.71 -3.97 5.24
C ILE A 53 2.31 -4.02 4.62
N TYR A 54 1.96 -2.98 3.87
CA TYR A 54 0.68 -2.91 3.14
C TYR A 54 0.94 -3.01 1.65
N LEU A 55 0.13 -3.84 0.98
CA LEU A 55 0.27 -4.13 -0.46
C LEU A 55 -1.09 -4.11 -1.12
N THR A 56 -1.12 -3.72 -2.40
CA THR A 56 -2.30 -3.87 -3.26
C THR A 56 -2.03 -4.90 -4.34
N SER A 57 -2.97 -5.81 -4.59
CA SER A 57 -2.86 -6.81 -5.64
C SER A 57 -3.51 -6.33 -6.94
N GLU A 58 -3.26 -7.08 -8.03
CA GLU A 58 -3.90 -6.81 -9.32
C GLU A 58 -5.41 -7.02 -9.26
N GLU A 59 -5.89 -7.88 -8.37
CA GLU A 59 -7.32 -8.09 -8.12
C GLU A 59 -7.95 -6.97 -7.27
N SER A 60 -7.18 -5.97 -6.90
CA SER A 60 -7.61 -4.87 -6.02
C SER A 60 -7.90 -5.30 -4.58
N TYR A 61 -7.15 -6.28 -4.09
CA TYR A 61 -7.13 -6.61 -2.67
C TYR A 61 -6.04 -5.80 -1.97
N VAL A 62 -6.35 -5.31 -0.78
CA VAL A 62 -5.36 -4.66 0.08
C VAL A 62 -5.00 -5.61 1.21
N SER A 63 -3.72 -5.89 1.37
CA SER A 63 -3.23 -6.82 2.39
C SER A 63 -2.31 -6.14 3.38
N SER A 64 -2.39 -6.55 4.63
CA SER A 64 -1.46 -6.20 5.68
C SER A 64 -0.71 -7.44 6.13
N ILE A 65 0.61 -7.36 6.16
CA ILE A 65 1.50 -8.45 6.52
C ILE A 65 2.41 -7.99 7.65
N ASP A 66 2.63 -8.84 8.64
CA ASP A 66 3.59 -8.57 9.71
C ASP A 66 5.01 -8.50 9.15
N GLN A 67 5.74 -7.41 9.45
CA GLN A 67 7.10 -7.20 8.94
C GLN A 67 8.08 -8.27 9.40
N ARG A 68 7.88 -8.80 10.57
CA ARG A 68 8.80 -9.71 11.24
C ARG A 68 8.62 -11.16 10.82
N THR A 69 7.38 -11.59 10.59
CA THR A 69 7.02 -12.99 10.36
C THR A 69 6.51 -13.29 8.96
N GLY A 70 6.02 -12.27 8.25
CA GLY A 70 5.34 -12.46 6.98
C GLY A 70 3.90 -12.98 7.10
N GLU A 71 3.39 -13.13 8.31
CA GLU A 71 2.01 -13.58 8.51
C GLU A 71 1.01 -12.49 8.12
N SER A 72 -0.12 -12.90 7.57
CA SER A 72 -1.21 -12.00 7.21
C SER A 72 -1.92 -11.49 8.46
N ASN A 73 -2.02 -10.15 8.59
CA ASN A 73 -2.83 -9.53 9.64
C ASN A 73 -4.29 -9.43 9.20
N TRP A 74 -4.51 -8.91 7.99
CA TRP A 74 -5.82 -8.80 7.38
C TRP A 74 -5.71 -8.66 5.86
N ARG A 75 -6.81 -8.92 5.16
CA ARG A 75 -6.95 -8.67 3.73
C ARG A 75 -8.33 -8.07 3.46
N GLN A 76 -8.37 -6.92 2.77
CA GLN A 76 -9.59 -6.26 2.35
C GLN A 76 -9.86 -6.59 0.88
N GLU A 77 -10.96 -7.28 0.60
CA GLU A 77 -11.34 -7.72 -0.74
C GLU A 77 -12.51 -6.91 -1.33
N GLY A 78 -13.05 -5.96 -0.58
CA GLY A 78 -14.24 -5.21 -0.97
C GLY A 78 -14.06 -4.24 -2.14
N PHE A 79 -12.85 -4.13 -2.70
CA PHE A 79 -12.56 -3.23 -3.84
C PHE A 79 -12.28 -3.98 -5.14
N GLU A 80 -12.69 -5.22 -5.23
CA GLU A 80 -12.53 -6.02 -6.45
C GLU A 80 -13.04 -5.25 -7.68
N PHE A 81 -12.29 -5.30 -8.78
CA PHE A 81 -12.53 -4.56 -10.03
C PHE A 81 -12.39 -3.02 -9.96
N ARG A 82 -11.95 -2.45 -8.85
CA ARG A 82 -11.79 -1.00 -8.74
C ARG A 82 -10.45 -0.46 -9.23
N GLN A 83 -9.52 -1.30 -9.61
CA GLN A 83 -8.20 -0.89 -10.12
C GLN A 83 -7.47 0.02 -9.12
N LEU A 84 -7.15 -0.53 -7.96
CA LEU A 84 -6.50 0.23 -6.89
C LEU A 84 -5.08 0.63 -7.25
N SER A 85 -4.67 1.82 -6.80
CA SER A 85 -3.29 2.26 -6.80
C SER A 85 -2.48 1.52 -5.73
N ALA A 86 -1.15 1.69 -5.77
CA ALA A 86 -0.30 1.31 -4.65
C ALA A 86 -0.73 2.06 -3.38
N PRO A 87 -0.62 1.43 -2.20
CA PRO A 87 -1.09 2.04 -0.95
C PRO A 87 -0.07 3.01 -0.37
N ALA A 88 -0.54 3.94 0.45
CA ALA A 88 0.30 4.81 1.28
C ALA A 88 -0.19 4.74 2.72
N ALA A 89 0.73 4.63 3.67
CA ALA A 89 0.40 4.68 5.10
C ALA A 89 0.41 6.14 5.57
N PHE A 90 -0.69 6.57 6.15
CA PHE A 90 -0.86 7.93 6.65
C PHE A 90 -1.64 7.91 7.96
N SER A 91 -1.05 8.45 9.03
CA SER A 91 -1.66 8.41 10.36
C SER A 91 -2.07 6.98 10.72
N ASN A 92 -3.33 6.73 11.04
CA ASN A 92 -3.87 5.41 11.36
C ASN A 92 -4.48 4.70 10.14
N TYR A 93 -4.25 5.23 8.94
CA TYR A 93 -4.92 4.79 7.72
C TYR A 93 -3.96 4.22 6.69
N VAL A 94 -4.51 3.34 5.85
CA VAL A 94 -3.94 3.00 4.55
C VAL A 94 -4.78 3.73 3.50
N VAL A 95 -4.12 4.50 2.65
CA VAL A 95 -4.77 5.32 1.61
C VAL A 95 -4.52 4.66 0.26
N VAL A 96 -5.59 4.40 -0.48
CA VAL A 96 -5.52 3.87 -1.85
C VAL A 96 -6.44 4.68 -2.77
N GLY A 97 -6.01 4.89 -4.00
CA GLY A 97 -6.83 5.47 -5.06
C GLY A 97 -7.46 4.38 -5.93
N ASP A 98 -8.53 4.70 -6.63
CA ASP A 98 -9.18 3.75 -7.54
C ASP A 98 -9.32 4.26 -8.97
N GLY A 99 -9.83 3.40 -9.85
CA GLY A 99 -9.99 3.69 -11.27
C GLY A 99 -11.08 4.69 -11.60
N GLU A 100 -11.94 5.02 -10.65
CA GLU A 100 -13.05 5.97 -10.80
C GLU A 100 -12.76 7.34 -10.18
N GLY A 101 -11.54 7.54 -9.64
CA GLY A 101 -11.12 8.82 -9.07
C GLY A 101 -11.43 8.99 -7.59
N TYR A 102 -11.71 7.93 -6.89
CA TYR A 102 -11.92 7.94 -5.44
C TYR A 102 -10.64 7.62 -4.69
N ILE A 103 -10.51 8.20 -3.51
CA ILE A 103 -9.56 7.82 -2.48
C ILE A 103 -10.34 7.07 -1.40
N HIS A 104 -9.81 5.92 -1.00
CA HIS A 104 -10.34 5.12 0.10
C HIS A 104 -9.37 5.14 1.27
N LEU A 105 -9.90 5.30 2.46
CA LEU A 105 -9.17 5.25 3.72
C LEU A 105 -9.54 3.96 4.43
N LEU A 106 -8.55 3.14 4.71
CA LEU A 106 -8.71 1.89 5.45
C LEU A 106 -8.04 2.01 6.81
N SER A 107 -8.62 1.39 7.82
CA SER A 107 -7.96 1.28 9.12
C SER A 107 -6.72 0.39 9.00
N GLN A 108 -5.58 0.82 9.54
CA GLN A 108 -4.39 -0.01 9.57
C GLN A 108 -4.55 -1.24 10.48
N VAL A 109 -5.48 -1.20 11.42
CA VAL A 109 -5.66 -2.26 12.41
C VAL A 109 -6.35 -3.49 11.82
N ASP A 110 -7.43 -3.29 11.07
CA ASP A 110 -8.29 -4.38 10.59
C ASP A 110 -8.66 -4.29 9.10
N GLY A 111 -8.21 -3.26 8.40
CA GLY A 111 -8.45 -3.09 6.96
C GLY A 111 -9.85 -2.64 6.57
N ARG A 112 -10.73 -2.33 7.53
CA ARG A 112 -12.06 -1.84 7.19
C ARG A 112 -12.00 -0.45 6.57
N GLN A 113 -12.91 -0.17 5.64
CA GLN A 113 -13.04 1.16 5.06
C GLN A 113 -13.64 2.13 6.09
N VAL A 114 -12.93 3.23 6.36
CA VAL A 114 -13.35 4.24 7.31
C VAL A 114 -13.66 5.59 6.65
N GLY A 115 -13.33 5.76 5.39
CA GLY A 115 -13.62 6.98 4.65
C GLY A 115 -13.43 6.82 3.16
N ARG A 116 -14.05 7.74 2.40
CA ARG A 116 -13.97 7.79 0.95
C ARG A 116 -14.16 9.21 0.47
N PHE A 117 -13.33 9.64 -0.49
CA PHE A 117 -13.43 10.97 -1.10
C PHE A 117 -13.33 10.88 -2.62
N LYS A 118 -14.18 11.60 -3.32
CA LYS A 118 -14.04 11.80 -4.77
C LYS A 118 -13.03 12.90 -5.01
N VAL A 119 -11.96 12.58 -5.75
CA VAL A 119 -10.92 13.55 -6.12
C VAL A 119 -11.21 14.13 -7.51
N ASP A 120 -11.52 13.25 -8.46
CA ASP A 120 -11.72 13.60 -9.86
C ASP A 120 -12.57 12.52 -10.53
N SER A 121 -12.96 12.74 -11.78
CA SER A 121 -13.62 11.71 -12.59
C SER A 121 -12.62 10.76 -13.26
N SER A 122 -11.33 11.11 -13.30
CA SER A 122 -10.28 10.27 -13.85
C SER A 122 -9.62 9.39 -12.79
N ARG A 123 -8.96 8.33 -13.25
CA ARG A 123 -8.30 7.33 -12.42
C ARG A 123 -7.22 7.93 -11.52
N ILE A 124 -7.13 7.44 -10.29
CA ILE A 124 -5.99 7.65 -9.40
C ILE A 124 -5.05 6.46 -9.58
N LYS A 125 -4.03 6.63 -10.43
CA LYS A 125 -3.08 5.58 -10.76
C LYS A 125 -1.82 5.62 -9.89
N ALA A 126 -1.31 6.83 -9.62
CA ALA A 126 -0.10 7.01 -8.85
C ALA A 126 -0.32 6.70 -7.38
N GLN A 127 0.71 6.13 -6.74
CA GLN A 127 0.72 5.96 -5.30
C GLN A 127 0.56 7.32 -4.60
N PRO A 128 -0.35 7.46 -3.63
CA PRO A 128 -0.45 8.69 -2.85
C PRO A 128 0.89 8.98 -2.15
N LEU A 129 1.27 10.24 -2.11
CA LEU A 129 2.50 10.69 -1.48
C LEU A 129 2.20 11.31 -0.12
N VAL A 130 2.82 10.78 0.93
CA VAL A 130 2.67 11.29 2.28
C VAL A 130 3.84 12.22 2.60
N ASP A 131 3.53 13.44 3.02
CA ASP A 131 4.50 14.43 3.49
C ASP A 131 3.98 15.05 4.78
N GLY A 132 4.57 14.62 5.91
CA GLY A 132 4.15 15.07 7.24
C GLY A 132 2.67 14.79 7.50
N GLU A 133 1.88 15.84 7.65
CA GLU A 133 0.44 15.77 7.92
C GLU A 133 -0.44 15.78 6.66
N LEU A 134 0.19 15.75 5.48
CA LEU A 134 -0.51 15.83 4.21
C LEU A 134 -0.39 14.53 3.41
N VAL A 135 -1.46 14.20 2.70
CA VAL A 135 -1.45 13.18 1.65
C VAL A 135 -1.71 13.89 0.33
N LEU A 136 -0.79 13.74 -0.61
CA LEU A 136 -0.90 14.31 -1.95
C LEU A 136 -1.38 13.21 -2.91
N VAL A 137 -2.43 13.51 -3.65
CA VAL A 137 -3.05 12.59 -4.60
C VAL A 137 -3.14 13.27 -5.97
N LEU A 138 -2.69 12.57 -7.00
CA LEU A 138 -2.71 13.05 -8.38
C LEU A 138 -3.60 12.14 -9.22
N SER A 139 -4.59 12.72 -9.89
CA SER A 139 -5.43 12.02 -10.86
C SER A 139 -4.75 11.93 -12.23
N ALA A 140 -5.22 11.01 -13.08
CA ALA A 140 -4.70 10.84 -14.44
C ALA A 140 -4.86 12.09 -15.31
N ASP A 141 -5.90 12.91 -15.07
CA ASP A 141 -6.13 14.16 -15.80
C ASP A 141 -5.35 15.35 -15.22
N GLY A 142 -4.54 15.14 -14.17
CA GLY A 142 -3.67 16.16 -13.62
C GLY A 142 -4.25 16.95 -12.44
N GLU A 143 -5.38 16.53 -11.89
CA GLU A 143 -5.92 17.13 -10.66
C GLU A 143 -5.07 16.73 -9.47
N LEU A 144 -4.51 17.70 -8.77
CA LEU A 144 -3.71 17.49 -7.57
C LEU A 144 -4.50 17.92 -6.34
N VAL A 145 -4.68 17.01 -5.40
CA VAL A 145 -5.41 17.26 -4.16
C VAL A 145 -4.50 16.94 -2.96
N ALA A 146 -4.52 17.83 -1.99
CA ALA A 146 -3.85 17.62 -0.69
C ALA A 146 -4.94 17.36 0.37
N LEU A 147 -4.82 16.23 1.05
CA LEU A 147 -5.71 15.85 2.13
C LEU A 147 -4.98 15.97 3.45
N LYS A 148 -5.67 16.45 4.46
CA LYS A 148 -5.18 16.58 5.82
C LYS A 148 -6.16 15.94 6.78
N GLU A 149 -5.64 15.25 7.80
CA GLU A 149 -6.49 14.71 8.84
C GLU A 149 -7.10 15.85 9.66
N LYS A 150 -8.42 15.80 9.82
CA LYS A 150 -9.13 16.76 10.66
C LYS A 150 -9.06 16.29 12.11
N VAL A 151 -8.32 17.03 12.91
CA VAL A 151 -8.26 16.77 14.35
C VAL A 151 -9.54 17.29 14.98
N SER A 152 -10.38 16.39 15.50
CA SER A 152 -11.52 16.79 16.33
C SER A 152 -11.02 17.26 17.68
N LYS A 153 -11.40 18.43 18.03
CA LYS A 153 -11.14 18.95 19.38
C LYS A 153 -12.13 18.34 20.40
#